data_a68613229d16bbec73818cd6e98b3974
#
_entry.id   a68613229d16bbec73818cd6e98b3974
#
_cell.length_a   1.000
_cell.length_b   1.000
_cell.length_c   1.000
_cell.angle_alpha   90.00
_cell.angle_beta   90.00
_cell.angle_gamma   90.00
#
_symmetry.space_group_name_H-M   'P 1'
#
loop_
_entity.id
_entity.type
_entity.pdbx_description
1 polymer ?
#
loop_
_entity_poly.entity_id
_entity_poly.type
_entity_poly.pdbx_seq_one_letter_code
_entity_poly.pdbx_strand_id
1 'polypeptide(L)'
;MSHHFPLFSSKNKGKPQRLPAKLWYQFVRYWQRNIWHKVVVCLVVFVVLSVGTMYGIARWYIASEAHKPLTMGVTFIPDYAKSLGLDPAKTMDAVLDELHVKHLRLVSYWSDIENDKGSYDFSQLDWQFQKAEAAGAKISLSIGLRQPRWPECHPPQWAVNEPKSVWQPQLETYMKAVIERYKNRPSLESYQLENEYFNTFGECTDYSRERLVQEFNMVKQADPARPVIISRSNNYGGLPLGKPTPDLFGISVYRRSWDANVTRRYFEYPFPAWYYGFLAGAQKLTTGKDTVLHELQGEAWPPNGQSIDQTSLAEQNKSMDARRLKQTIDFGKATGMRTIDLWGAEYWYYRMSTLHDPSLWNVAKQEFTK
;
A
#
# COMPACT_ATOMS: atom_id res chain seq x y z
N MET A 1 85.62 23.58 -1.18
CA MET A 1 84.55 23.23 -2.16
C MET A 1 83.19 23.47 -1.46
N SER A 2 82.62 24.64 -1.71
CA SER A 2 81.38 25.09 -1.12
C SER A 2 80.20 24.75 -2.03
N HIS A 3 79.25 23.98 -1.48
CA HIS A 3 77.99 23.70 -2.16
C HIS A 3 76.89 24.59 -1.63
N HIS A 4 76.46 25.54 -2.45
CA HIS A 4 75.26 26.33 -2.24
C HIS A 4 74.00 25.49 -2.51
N PHE A 5 73.08 25.41 -1.50
CA PHE A 5 71.69 25.00 -1.69
C PHE A 5 70.81 26.21 -1.99
N PRO A 6 69.90 26.15 -2.97
CA PRO A 6 68.96 27.27 -3.19
C PRO A 6 67.82 27.19 -2.21
N LEU A 7 67.51 28.34 -1.61
CA LEU A 7 66.34 28.62 -0.79
C LEU A 7 65.04 28.50 -1.58
N PHE A 8 64.19 27.59 -1.22
CA PHE A 8 62.81 27.54 -1.73
C PHE A 8 62.02 28.69 -1.17
N SER A 9 61.59 29.57 -2.08
CA SER A 9 60.71 30.69 -1.80
C SER A 9 59.29 30.21 -1.51
N SER A 10 58.89 30.36 -0.24
CA SER A 10 57.49 30.27 0.19
C SER A 10 56.72 31.47 -0.29
N LYS A 11 55.75 31.29 -1.17
CA LYS A 11 54.56 32.18 -1.25
C LYS A 11 53.52 31.62 -2.24
N ASN A 12 52.48 30.96 -1.70
CA ASN A 12 51.10 31.23 -2.10
C ASN A 12 50.17 30.54 -1.06
N LYS A 13 49.98 31.18 0.07
CA LYS A 13 48.83 30.92 0.91
C LYS A 13 47.61 31.54 0.18
N GLY A 14 46.92 30.75 -0.59
CA GLY A 14 45.62 31.10 -1.11
C GLY A 14 44.68 31.49 0.03
N LYS A 15 44.26 32.74 0.10
CA LYS A 15 43.24 33.19 1.03
C LYS A 15 42.01 32.32 0.85
N PRO A 16 41.41 31.81 1.92
CA PRO A 16 40.18 31.07 1.81
C PRO A 16 39.12 31.94 1.10
N GLN A 17 38.57 31.43 0.01
CA GLN A 17 37.56 32.16 -0.75
C GLN A 17 36.38 32.49 0.18
N ARG A 18 36.10 33.76 0.39
CA ARG A 18 34.97 34.29 1.17
C ARG A 18 33.63 34.14 0.39
N LEU A 19 33.29 32.92 -0.02
CA LEU A 19 31.97 32.60 -0.60
C LEU A 19 30.81 32.95 0.36
N PRO A 20 30.90 32.71 1.68
CA PRO A 20 29.76 32.99 2.56
C PRO A 20 29.41 34.47 2.66
N ALA A 21 30.39 35.37 2.66
CA ALA A 21 30.13 36.80 2.85
C ALA A 21 29.43 37.48 1.66
N LYS A 22 29.75 37.05 0.44
CA LYS A 22 29.10 37.56 -0.79
C LYS A 22 27.63 37.08 -0.91
N LEU A 23 27.37 35.83 -0.60
CA LEU A 23 26.01 35.25 -0.57
C LEU A 23 25.16 35.91 0.53
N TRP A 24 25.73 36.12 1.72
CA TRP A 24 25.06 36.82 2.81
C TRP A 24 24.69 38.25 2.44
N TYR A 25 25.58 39.00 1.81
CA TYR A 25 25.31 40.36 1.36
C TYR A 25 24.21 40.40 0.32
N GLN A 26 24.24 39.48 -0.66
CA GLN A 26 23.18 39.34 -1.67
C GLN A 26 21.82 39.02 -1.03
N PHE A 27 21.80 38.11 -0.07
CA PHE A 27 20.59 37.73 0.70
C PHE A 27 20.02 38.95 1.46
N VAL A 28 20.85 39.68 2.20
CA VAL A 28 20.41 40.86 2.96
C VAL A 28 19.85 41.95 2.01
N ARG A 29 20.53 42.16 0.90
CA ARG A 29 20.07 43.13 -0.12
C ARG A 29 18.74 42.70 -0.76
N TYR A 30 18.54 41.39 -0.99
CA TYR A 30 17.28 40.86 -1.48
C TYR A 30 16.16 41.02 -0.43
N TRP A 31 16.44 40.68 0.82
CA TRP A 31 15.51 40.82 1.95
C TRP A 31 15.04 42.25 2.18
N GLN A 32 15.93 43.23 1.98
CA GLN A 32 15.63 44.65 2.19
C GLN A 32 14.86 45.34 1.07
N ARG A 33 14.68 44.69 -0.09
CA ARG A 33 14.06 45.33 -1.25
C ARG A 33 12.61 45.76 -1.02
N ASN A 34 11.74 44.84 -0.66
CA ASN A 34 10.33 45.13 -0.35
C ASN A 34 9.69 43.95 0.42
N ILE A 35 8.43 44.11 0.83
CA ILE A 35 7.71 43.11 1.60
C ILE A 35 7.57 41.74 0.88
N TRP A 36 7.42 41.76 -0.44
CA TRP A 36 7.27 40.54 -1.24
C TRP A 36 8.53 39.67 -1.21
N HIS A 37 9.72 40.28 -1.18
CA HIS A 37 10.97 39.53 -1.06
C HIS A 37 11.07 38.81 0.32
N LYS A 38 10.59 39.46 1.37
CA LYS A 38 10.51 38.85 2.71
C LYS A 38 9.54 37.69 2.72
N VAL A 39 8.35 37.85 2.12
CA VAL A 39 7.35 36.77 1.99
C VAL A 39 7.94 35.59 1.24
N VAL A 40 8.61 35.81 0.10
CA VAL A 40 9.25 34.72 -0.66
C VAL A 40 10.31 34.01 0.15
N VAL A 41 11.18 34.74 0.85
CA VAL A 41 12.22 34.13 1.72
C VAL A 41 11.57 33.30 2.83
N CYS A 42 10.58 33.85 3.54
CA CYS A 42 9.88 33.12 4.59
C CYS A 42 9.22 31.84 4.05
N LEU A 43 8.60 31.92 2.87
CA LEU A 43 7.98 30.75 2.22
C LEU A 43 9.04 29.69 1.86
N VAL A 44 10.17 30.11 1.28
CA VAL A 44 11.28 29.17 0.97
C VAL A 44 11.80 28.50 2.23
N VAL A 45 12.07 29.31 3.29
CA VAL A 45 12.51 28.76 4.58
C VAL A 45 11.50 27.80 5.16
N PHE A 46 10.21 28.16 5.14
CA PHE A 46 9.14 27.29 5.60
C PHE A 46 9.11 25.95 4.83
N VAL A 47 9.19 25.99 3.50
CA VAL A 47 9.20 24.79 2.66
C VAL A 47 10.43 23.92 2.97
N VAL A 48 11.62 24.53 3.08
CA VAL A 48 12.86 23.80 3.39
C VAL A 48 12.78 23.14 4.76
N LEU A 49 12.29 23.86 5.78
CA LEU A 49 12.13 23.31 7.13
C LEU A 49 11.07 22.19 7.16
N SER A 50 9.94 22.39 6.45
CA SER A 50 8.89 21.38 6.37
C SER A 50 9.37 20.09 5.70
N VAL A 51 10.02 20.20 4.54
CA VAL A 51 10.59 19.03 3.83
C VAL A 51 11.71 18.39 4.66
N GLY A 52 12.57 19.19 5.30
CA GLY A 52 13.62 18.71 6.20
C GLY A 52 13.06 17.93 7.39
N THR A 53 11.98 18.42 8.01
CA THR A 53 11.29 17.76 9.11
C THR A 53 10.65 16.45 8.64
N MET A 54 9.94 16.47 7.50
CA MET A 54 9.35 15.26 6.90
C MET A 54 10.41 14.20 6.62
N TYR A 55 11.54 14.62 6.02
CA TYR A 55 12.65 13.72 5.74
C TYR A 55 13.30 13.18 7.03
N GLY A 56 13.46 14.01 8.05
CA GLY A 56 13.97 13.61 9.37
C GLY A 56 13.09 12.54 10.03
N ILE A 57 11.76 12.75 10.04
CA ILE A 57 10.80 11.76 10.54
C ILE A 57 10.87 10.45 9.74
N ALA A 58 10.96 10.54 8.40
CA ALA A 58 11.11 9.38 7.54
C ALA A 58 12.35 8.57 7.87
N ARG A 59 13.51 9.24 8.00
CA ARG A 59 14.79 8.58 8.33
C ARG A 59 14.77 7.93 9.70
N TRP A 60 14.19 8.63 10.67
CA TRP A 60 13.98 8.06 12.01
C TRP A 60 13.13 6.80 11.95
N TYR A 61 11.96 6.84 11.27
CA TYR A 61 11.08 5.69 11.14
C TYR A 61 11.77 4.50 10.46
N ILE A 62 12.39 4.72 9.29
CA ILE A 62 13.12 3.68 8.56
C ILE A 62 14.20 3.03 9.43
N ALA A 63 14.95 3.83 10.17
CA ALA A 63 16.01 3.33 11.05
C ALA A 63 15.43 2.58 12.26
N SER A 64 14.35 3.08 12.88
CA SER A 64 13.71 2.43 14.03
C SER A 64 13.06 1.09 13.69
N GLU A 65 12.58 0.91 12.44
CA GLU A 65 11.96 -0.34 12.00
C GLU A 65 12.95 -1.35 11.40
N ALA A 66 14.16 -0.93 11.06
CA ALA A 66 15.12 -1.75 10.31
C ALA A 66 15.50 -3.09 11.00
N HIS A 67 15.37 -3.17 12.33
CA HIS A 67 15.66 -4.37 13.10
C HIS A 67 14.53 -5.40 13.12
N LYS A 68 13.30 -4.99 12.73
CA LYS A 68 12.16 -5.90 12.67
C LYS A 68 12.25 -6.79 11.42
N PRO A 69 11.78 -8.05 11.49
CA PRO A 69 11.73 -8.91 10.30
C PRO A 69 10.84 -8.29 9.23
N LEU A 70 11.19 -8.51 7.97
CA LEU A 70 10.37 -8.13 6.83
C LEU A 70 9.43 -9.28 6.50
N THR A 71 8.14 -9.02 6.52
CA THR A 71 7.11 -9.94 6.04
C THR A 71 6.66 -9.48 4.66
N MET A 72 6.83 -10.34 3.66
CA MET A 72 6.30 -10.13 2.33
C MET A 72 5.13 -11.06 2.09
N GLY A 73 4.03 -10.52 1.58
CA GLY A 73 2.81 -11.24 1.28
C GLY A 73 2.23 -10.85 -0.08
N VAL A 74 1.08 -11.41 -0.37
CA VAL A 74 0.29 -11.06 -1.55
C VAL A 74 -1.19 -10.96 -1.19
N THR A 75 -1.93 -10.11 -1.89
CA THR A 75 -3.38 -10.21 -1.95
C THR A 75 -3.74 -11.35 -2.90
N PHE A 76 -4.70 -12.19 -2.51
CA PHE A 76 -5.22 -13.27 -3.35
C PHE A 76 -6.75 -13.23 -3.38
N ILE A 77 -7.31 -13.22 -4.59
CA ILE A 77 -8.75 -13.09 -4.85
C ILE A 77 -9.18 -14.17 -5.86
N PRO A 78 -9.89 -15.22 -5.41
CA PRO A 78 -10.29 -16.34 -6.27
C PRO A 78 -11.08 -15.92 -7.50
N ASP A 79 -11.98 -14.95 -7.37
CA ASP A 79 -12.81 -14.51 -8.48
C ASP A 79 -12.02 -13.73 -9.54
N TYR A 80 -10.96 -13.06 -9.11
CA TYR A 80 -10.03 -12.46 -10.07
C TYR A 80 -9.24 -13.53 -10.84
N ALA A 81 -8.79 -14.58 -10.18
CA ALA A 81 -8.18 -15.70 -10.87
C ALA A 81 -9.15 -16.33 -11.90
N LYS A 82 -10.42 -16.53 -11.52
CA LYS A 82 -11.47 -17.01 -12.47
C LYS A 82 -11.67 -16.06 -13.64
N SER A 83 -11.70 -14.75 -13.42
CA SER A 83 -11.87 -13.75 -14.48
C SER A 83 -10.72 -13.75 -15.50
N LEU A 84 -9.53 -14.19 -15.09
CA LEU A 84 -8.37 -14.42 -15.95
C LEU A 84 -8.37 -15.82 -16.63
N GLY A 85 -9.42 -16.61 -16.44
CA GLY A 85 -9.51 -17.98 -16.98
C GLY A 85 -8.66 -19.01 -16.22
N LEU A 86 -8.21 -18.68 -15.00
CA LEU A 86 -7.40 -19.54 -14.16
C LEU A 86 -8.26 -20.39 -13.21
N ASP A 87 -7.72 -21.53 -12.80
CA ASP A 87 -8.23 -22.31 -11.68
C ASP A 87 -7.73 -21.67 -10.37
N PRO A 88 -8.60 -21.12 -9.49
CA PRO A 88 -8.18 -20.45 -8.27
C PRO A 88 -7.39 -21.35 -7.32
N ALA A 89 -7.78 -22.64 -7.21
CA ALA A 89 -7.13 -23.55 -6.30
C ALA A 89 -5.69 -23.87 -6.75
N LYS A 90 -5.48 -24.11 -8.05
CA LYS A 90 -4.15 -24.31 -8.63
C LYS A 90 -3.30 -23.04 -8.56
N THR A 91 -3.94 -21.88 -8.77
CA THR A 91 -3.23 -20.59 -8.67
C THR A 91 -2.74 -20.36 -7.25
N MET A 92 -3.57 -20.62 -6.25
CA MET A 92 -3.18 -20.47 -4.85
C MET A 92 -2.11 -21.50 -4.44
N ASP A 93 -2.20 -22.75 -4.92
CA ASP A 93 -1.16 -23.74 -4.71
C ASP A 93 0.19 -23.26 -5.25
N ALA A 94 0.22 -22.75 -6.48
CA ALA A 94 1.45 -22.21 -7.06
C ALA A 94 2.00 -21.02 -6.23
N VAL A 95 1.14 -20.11 -5.76
CA VAL A 95 1.54 -18.98 -4.90
C VAL A 95 2.16 -19.46 -3.57
N LEU A 96 1.57 -20.48 -2.96
CA LEU A 96 2.04 -20.99 -1.67
C LEU A 96 3.28 -21.90 -1.82
N ASP A 97 3.27 -22.80 -2.81
CA ASP A 97 4.29 -23.86 -2.94
C ASP A 97 5.48 -23.44 -3.79
N GLU A 98 5.28 -22.64 -4.86
CA GLU A 98 6.38 -22.25 -5.75
C GLU A 98 6.98 -20.89 -5.38
N LEU A 99 6.15 -19.91 -4.96
CA LEU A 99 6.65 -18.63 -4.48
C LEU A 99 6.97 -18.65 -2.98
N HIS A 100 6.50 -19.67 -2.24
CA HIS A 100 6.68 -19.80 -0.78
C HIS A 100 6.11 -18.62 0.01
N VAL A 101 5.02 -18.04 -0.46
CA VAL A 101 4.33 -16.96 0.22
C VAL A 101 3.88 -17.38 1.61
N LYS A 102 4.19 -16.58 2.65
CA LYS A 102 3.87 -16.86 4.04
C LYS A 102 2.91 -15.84 4.68
N HIS A 103 2.47 -14.87 3.92
CA HIS A 103 1.45 -13.91 4.32
C HIS A 103 0.48 -13.66 3.17
N LEU A 104 -0.81 -13.84 3.44
CA LEU A 104 -1.90 -13.65 2.47
C LEU A 104 -2.86 -12.59 2.98
N ARG A 105 -3.24 -11.67 2.11
CA ARG A 105 -4.41 -10.83 2.31
C ARG A 105 -5.57 -11.42 1.53
N LEU A 106 -6.60 -11.90 2.21
CA LEU A 106 -7.79 -12.52 1.62
C LEU A 106 -9.00 -11.62 1.74
N VAL A 107 -10.00 -11.86 0.89
CA VAL A 107 -11.28 -11.14 0.90
C VAL A 107 -12.40 -12.04 1.39
N SER A 108 -13.43 -11.43 2.00
CA SER A 108 -14.66 -12.11 2.42
C SER A 108 -15.88 -11.37 1.87
N TYR A 109 -16.01 -11.27 0.55
CA TYR A 109 -17.08 -10.46 -0.05
C TYR A 109 -18.46 -10.85 0.50
N TRP A 110 -19.21 -9.83 0.93
CA TRP A 110 -20.56 -10.04 1.47
C TRP A 110 -21.48 -10.70 0.45
N SER A 111 -21.39 -10.28 -0.83
CA SER A 111 -22.12 -10.88 -1.93
C SER A 111 -21.90 -12.38 -2.10
N ASP A 112 -20.69 -12.87 -1.81
CA ASP A 112 -20.32 -14.27 -2.04
C ASP A 112 -20.72 -15.15 -0.84
N ILE A 113 -20.57 -14.60 0.37
CA ILE A 113 -20.83 -15.35 1.60
C ILE A 113 -22.33 -15.37 1.91
N GLU A 114 -23.08 -14.30 1.65
CA GLU A 114 -24.52 -14.20 1.94
C GLU A 114 -25.29 -13.85 0.66
N ASN A 115 -25.12 -14.65 -0.39
CA ASN A 115 -25.86 -14.46 -1.65
C ASN A 115 -27.38 -14.48 -1.41
N ASP A 116 -27.85 -15.41 -0.58
CA ASP A 116 -29.23 -15.48 -0.15
C ASP A 116 -29.32 -14.99 1.30
N LYS A 117 -30.22 -14.06 1.56
CA LYS A 117 -30.39 -13.38 2.87
C LYS A 117 -30.53 -14.38 4.03
N GLY A 118 -29.61 -14.29 4.99
CA GLY A 118 -29.58 -15.14 6.18
C GLY A 118 -28.97 -16.53 5.96
N SER A 119 -28.48 -16.83 4.74
CA SER A 119 -27.78 -18.08 4.42
C SER A 119 -26.32 -17.80 4.11
N TYR A 120 -25.41 -18.37 4.88
CA TYR A 120 -23.98 -18.13 4.75
C TYR A 120 -23.26 -19.33 4.13
N ASP A 121 -22.59 -19.11 2.99
CA ASP A 121 -21.69 -20.07 2.36
C ASP A 121 -20.23 -19.61 2.53
N PHE A 122 -19.50 -20.30 3.39
CA PHE A 122 -18.09 -20.04 3.63
C PHE A 122 -17.16 -20.95 2.82
N SER A 123 -17.68 -21.79 1.96
CA SER A 123 -16.91 -22.84 1.26
C SER A 123 -15.69 -22.26 0.52
N GLN A 124 -15.89 -21.14 -0.17
CA GLN A 124 -14.81 -20.46 -0.92
C GLN A 124 -13.73 -19.89 -0.02
N LEU A 125 -14.06 -19.42 1.17
CA LEU A 125 -13.07 -18.88 2.10
C LEU A 125 -12.43 -19.98 2.95
N ASP A 126 -13.19 -21.03 3.30
CA ASP A 126 -12.70 -22.16 4.09
C ASP A 126 -11.52 -22.90 3.45
N TRP A 127 -11.59 -23.17 2.12
CA TRP A 127 -10.50 -23.87 1.45
C TRP A 127 -9.24 -23.00 1.37
N GLN A 128 -9.38 -21.68 1.26
CA GLN A 128 -8.25 -20.75 1.27
C GLN A 128 -7.54 -20.79 2.64
N PHE A 129 -8.31 -20.78 3.73
CA PHE A 129 -7.76 -20.94 5.07
C PHE A 129 -7.06 -22.28 5.24
N GLN A 130 -7.66 -23.37 4.75
CA GLN A 130 -7.05 -24.71 4.81
C GLN A 130 -5.71 -24.78 4.08
N LYS A 131 -5.64 -24.21 2.86
CA LYS A 131 -4.40 -24.17 2.08
C LYS A 131 -3.34 -23.29 2.75
N ALA A 132 -3.71 -22.12 3.24
CA ALA A 132 -2.80 -21.23 3.95
C ALA A 132 -2.21 -21.90 5.21
N GLU A 133 -3.06 -22.59 5.99
CA GLU A 133 -2.61 -23.32 7.17
C GLU A 133 -1.69 -24.50 6.85
N ALA A 134 -2.02 -25.26 5.80
CA ALA A 134 -1.15 -26.34 5.33
C ALA A 134 0.22 -25.84 4.90
N ALA A 135 0.29 -24.64 4.29
CA ALA A 135 1.53 -23.99 3.89
C ALA A 135 2.22 -23.22 5.05
N GLY A 136 1.60 -23.15 6.24
CA GLY A 136 2.11 -22.35 7.36
C GLY A 136 2.07 -20.85 7.14
N ALA A 137 1.16 -20.37 6.27
CA ALA A 137 0.98 -18.96 5.97
C ALA A 137 0.02 -18.29 6.97
N LYS A 138 0.20 -16.98 7.18
CA LYS A 138 -0.68 -16.11 7.95
C LYS A 138 -1.63 -15.35 7.04
N ILE A 139 -2.77 -14.95 7.61
CA ILE A 139 -3.86 -14.31 6.86
C ILE A 139 -4.23 -12.98 7.52
N SER A 140 -4.25 -11.92 6.71
CA SER A 140 -4.98 -10.69 6.96
C SER A 140 -6.31 -10.76 6.21
N LEU A 141 -7.43 -10.80 6.92
CA LEU A 141 -8.75 -10.99 6.33
C LEU A 141 -9.47 -9.66 6.15
N SER A 142 -9.78 -9.29 4.91
CA SER A 142 -10.63 -8.13 4.62
C SER A 142 -12.08 -8.45 4.99
N ILE A 143 -12.73 -7.52 5.72
CA ILE A 143 -14.13 -7.59 6.15
C ILE A 143 -14.79 -6.23 5.96
N GLY A 144 -16.11 -6.21 5.85
CA GLY A 144 -16.91 -5.01 5.65
C GLY A 144 -17.57 -4.97 4.29
N LEU A 145 -18.22 -3.85 3.99
CA LEU A 145 -18.89 -3.63 2.72
C LEU A 145 -17.89 -3.39 1.59
N ARG A 146 -16.88 -2.56 1.90
CA ARG A 146 -15.86 -2.16 0.96
C ARG A 146 -14.64 -3.04 1.13
N GLN A 147 -14.30 -3.79 0.09
CA GLN A 147 -13.19 -4.72 0.08
C GLN A 147 -12.36 -4.57 -1.21
N PRO A 148 -11.11 -5.08 -1.24
CA PRO A 148 -10.21 -4.93 -2.39
C PRO A 148 -10.81 -5.38 -3.71
N ARG A 149 -10.53 -4.65 -4.77
CA ARG A 149 -10.91 -4.83 -6.18
C ARG A 149 -12.27 -4.26 -6.52
N TRP A 150 -12.33 -3.69 -7.72
CA TRP A 150 -13.57 -3.18 -8.30
C TRP A 150 -14.68 -4.24 -8.28
N PRO A 151 -15.92 -3.89 -7.91
CA PRO A 151 -16.49 -2.54 -7.72
C PRO A 151 -16.22 -1.90 -6.36
N GLU A 152 -15.37 -2.43 -5.51
CA GLU A 152 -14.99 -2.01 -4.16
C GLU A 152 -16.06 -2.33 -3.12
N CYS A 153 -17.31 -1.94 -3.31
CA CYS A 153 -18.41 -2.39 -2.47
C CYS A 153 -19.06 -3.64 -3.05
N HIS A 154 -19.19 -4.65 -2.20
CA HIS A 154 -19.66 -5.98 -2.58
C HIS A 154 -20.93 -6.38 -1.81
N PRO A 155 -22.04 -5.59 -1.92
CA PRO A 155 -23.31 -5.98 -1.31
C PRO A 155 -23.93 -7.15 -2.09
N PRO A 156 -24.64 -8.08 -1.42
CA PRO A 156 -25.45 -9.06 -2.11
C PRO A 156 -26.62 -8.37 -2.84
N GLN A 157 -27.12 -9.01 -3.91
CA GLN A 157 -28.13 -8.42 -4.79
C GLN A 157 -29.40 -7.96 -4.02
N TRP A 158 -29.77 -8.70 -2.99
CA TRP A 158 -30.93 -8.38 -2.17
C TRP A 158 -30.73 -7.10 -1.32
N ALA A 159 -29.49 -6.68 -1.08
CA ALA A 159 -29.16 -5.48 -0.26
C ALA A 159 -28.91 -4.22 -1.10
N VAL A 160 -28.70 -4.34 -2.40
CA VAL A 160 -28.27 -3.23 -3.30
C VAL A 160 -29.24 -2.04 -3.26
N ASN A 161 -30.56 -2.28 -3.22
CA ASN A 161 -31.57 -1.22 -3.24
C ASN A 161 -32.21 -0.96 -1.87
N GLU A 162 -31.72 -1.60 -0.83
CA GLU A 162 -32.23 -1.40 0.52
C GLU A 162 -31.72 -0.07 1.12
N PRO A 163 -32.54 0.62 1.92
CA PRO A 163 -32.05 1.79 2.65
C PRO A 163 -31.01 1.40 3.70
N LYS A 164 -30.14 2.35 4.04
CA LYS A 164 -29.04 2.13 5.01
C LYS A 164 -29.52 1.54 6.34
N SER A 165 -30.67 1.96 6.82
CA SER A 165 -31.29 1.45 8.07
C SER A 165 -31.60 -0.05 8.01
N VAL A 166 -31.69 -0.63 6.80
CA VAL A 166 -31.94 -2.07 6.58
C VAL A 166 -30.63 -2.82 6.30
N TRP A 167 -29.81 -2.34 5.35
CA TRP A 167 -28.62 -3.10 4.96
C TRP A 167 -27.50 -3.02 6.00
N GLN A 168 -27.33 -1.90 6.73
CA GLN A 168 -26.21 -1.79 7.68
C GLN A 168 -26.28 -2.80 8.83
N PRO A 169 -27.41 -3.03 9.52
CA PRO A 169 -27.52 -4.09 10.52
C PRO A 169 -27.25 -5.50 9.95
N GLN A 170 -27.62 -5.75 8.70
CA GLN A 170 -27.34 -7.03 8.03
C GLN A 170 -25.84 -7.19 7.74
N LEU A 171 -25.18 -6.14 7.23
CA LEU A 171 -23.74 -6.11 7.06
C LEU A 171 -23.02 -6.44 8.39
N GLU A 172 -23.42 -5.82 9.50
CA GLU A 172 -22.83 -6.12 10.81
C GLU A 172 -23.08 -7.57 11.25
N THR A 173 -24.23 -8.15 10.91
CA THR A 173 -24.55 -9.55 11.20
C THR A 173 -23.67 -10.50 10.41
N TYR A 174 -23.51 -10.22 9.08
CA TYR A 174 -22.58 -10.95 8.24
C TYR A 174 -21.13 -10.85 8.75
N MET A 175 -20.66 -9.65 9.08
CA MET A 175 -19.30 -9.47 9.61
C MET A 175 -19.06 -10.27 10.90
N LYS A 176 -20.06 -10.32 11.81
CA LYS A 176 -20.00 -11.14 13.01
C LYS A 176 -19.92 -12.63 12.68
N ALA A 177 -20.68 -13.11 11.68
CA ALA A 177 -20.63 -14.50 11.25
C ALA A 177 -19.23 -14.87 10.70
N VAL A 178 -18.62 -13.99 9.89
CA VAL A 178 -17.24 -14.17 9.42
C VAL A 178 -16.26 -14.23 10.60
N ILE A 179 -16.34 -13.28 11.54
CA ILE A 179 -15.44 -13.24 12.69
C ILE A 179 -15.59 -14.51 13.55
N GLU A 180 -16.84 -14.91 13.89
CA GLU A 180 -17.09 -16.12 14.68
C GLU A 180 -16.51 -17.38 14.03
N ARG A 181 -16.60 -17.48 12.70
CA ARG A 181 -16.06 -18.63 11.98
C ARG A 181 -14.54 -18.72 12.01
N TYR A 182 -13.84 -17.59 11.90
CA TYR A 182 -12.39 -17.56 11.66
C TYR A 182 -11.55 -17.09 12.84
N LYS A 183 -12.11 -16.46 13.87
CA LYS A 183 -11.34 -15.91 15.01
C LYS A 183 -10.44 -16.91 15.73
N ASN A 184 -10.80 -18.21 15.71
CA ASN A 184 -10.01 -19.26 16.35
C ASN A 184 -9.05 -19.98 15.39
N ARG A 185 -8.98 -19.57 14.11
CA ARG A 185 -8.05 -20.15 13.14
C ARG A 185 -6.63 -19.67 13.42
N PRO A 186 -5.64 -20.59 13.50
CA PRO A 186 -4.28 -20.25 13.86
C PRO A 186 -3.56 -19.41 12.77
N SER A 187 -4.06 -19.47 11.55
CA SER A 187 -3.55 -18.67 10.42
C SER A 187 -4.02 -17.22 10.45
N LEU A 188 -5.17 -16.92 11.06
CA LEU A 188 -5.68 -15.54 11.10
C LEU A 188 -4.80 -14.65 11.98
N GLU A 189 -4.20 -13.63 11.39
CA GLU A 189 -3.31 -12.69 12.06
C GLU A 189 -3.99 -11.34 12.34
N SER A 190 -4.79 -10.83 11.40
CA SER A 190 -5.43 -9.53 11.49
C SER A 190 -6.70 -9.45 10.66
N TYR A 191 -7.53 -8.46 10.95
CA TYR A 191 -8.61 -8.03 10.06
C TYR A 191 -8.23 -6.74 9.36
N GLN A 192 -8.54 -6.62 8.07
CA GLN A 192 -8.62 -5.32 7.42
C GLN A 192 -10.09 -4.90 7.37
N LEU A 193 -10.42 -3.84 8.09
CA LEU A 193 -11.78 -3.29 8.10
C LEU A 193 -11.91 -2.26 6.99
N GLU A 194 -12.80 -2.52 6.06
CA GLU A 194 -13.08 -1.65 4.93
C GLU A 194 -11.83 -1.33 4.08
N ASN A 195 -11.91 -1.40 2.77
CA ASN A 195 -10.77 -1.09 1.93
C ASN A 195 -10.71 0.40 1.58
N GLU A 196 -9.56 1.05 1.80
CA GLU A 196 -9.32 2.44 1.40
C GLU A 196 -10.49 3.39 1.72
N TYR A 197 -11.07 3.24 2.91
CA TYR A 197 -12.37 3.83 3.30
C TYR A 197 -12.51 5.32 3.02
N PHE A 198 -11.42 6.08 3.16
CA PHE A 198 -11.43 7.52 2.97
C PHE A 198 -11.35 7.97 1.51
N ASN A 199 -11.33 7.03 0.58
CA ASN A 199 -11.34 7.30 -0.85
C ASN A 199 -12.75 7.13 -1.42
N THR A 200 -13.25 8.18 -2.03
CA THR A 200 -14.60 8.18 -2.63
C THR A 200 -14.57 7.68 -4.08
N PHE A 201 -14.18 6.42 -4.28
CA PHE A 201 -14.20 5.76 -5.59
C PHE A 201 -14.87 4.38 -5.50
N GLY A 202 -15.14 3.76 -6.64
CA GLY A 202 -15.90 2.52 -6.70
C GLY A 202 -17.41 2.74 -6.70
N GLU A 203 -18.17 1.64 -6.70
CA GLU A 203 -19.63 1.67 -6.71
C GLU A 203 -20.21 1.68 -5.27
N CYS A 204 -19.64 2.52 -4.43
CA CYS A 204 -20.01 2.65 -3.03
C CYS A 204 -20.84 3.91 -2.78
N THR A 205 -21.82 3.81 -1.93
CA THR A 205 -22.76 4.92 -1.62
C THR A 205 -22.60 5.50 -0.23
N ASP A 206 -21.90 4.82 0.68
CA ASP A 206 -21.72 5.25 2.06
C ASP A 206 -20.25 5.28 2.47
N TYR A 207 -19.80 6.47 2.90
CA TYR A 207 -18.47 6.75 3.43
C TYR A 207 -18.55 7.44 4.80
N SER A 208 -19.64 7.22 5.54
CA SER A 208 -19.85 7.89 6.82
C SER A 208 -18.88 7.38 7.89
N ARG A 209 -18.23 8.31 8.56
CA ARG A 209 -17.27 7.99 9.62
C ARG A 209 -17.95 7.27 10.80
N GLU A 210 -19.21 7.56 11.05
CA GLU A 210 -20.03 6.92 12.08
C GLU A 210 -20.12 5.42 11.85
N ARG A 211 -20.37 4.99 10.60
CA ARG A 211 -20.39 3.56 10.22
C ARG A 211 -19.04 2.90 10.50
N LEU A 212 -17.96 3.50 10.05
CA LEU A 212 -16.62 2.96 10.27
C LEU A 212 -16.29 2.80 11.78
N VAL A 213 -16.71 3.77 12.61
CA VAL A 213 -16.51 3.70 14.07
C VAL A 213 -17.36 2.59 14.69
N GLN A 214 -18.61 2.41 14.24
CA GLN A 214 -19.50 1.35 14.72
C GLN A 214 -18.94 -0.03 14.36
N GLU A 215 -18.56 -0.22 13.11
CA GLU A 215 -17.94 -1.47 12.64
C GLU A 215 -16.65 -1.78 13.39
N PHE A 216 -15.76 -0.79 13.55
CA PHE A 216 -14.52 -0.98 14.32
C PHE A 216 -14.80 -1.44 15.76
N ASN A 217 -15.71 -0.80 16.44
CA ASN A 217 -16.09 -1.17 17.82
C ASN A 217 -16.70 -2.58 17.87
N MET A 218 -17.53 -2.92 16.90
CA MET A 218 -18.15 -4.24 16.78
C MET A 218 -17.07 -5.32 16.56
N VAL A 219 -16.13 -5.10 15.64
CA VAL A 219 -15.02 -6.06 15.40
C VAL A 219 -14.18 -6.24 16.66
N LYS A 220 -13.80 -5.14 17.33
CA LYS A 220 -13.03 -5.21 18.58
C LYS A 220 -13.80 -5.85 19.75
N GLN A 221 -15.13 -5.80 19.76
CA GLN A 221 -15.96 -6.51 20.72
C GLN A 221 -16.04 -8.02 20.42
N ALA A 222 -16.12 -8.39 19.12
CA ALA A 222 -16.25 -9.78 18.70
C ALA A 222 -14.93 -10.56 18.79
N ASP A 223 -13.79 -9.88 18.51
CA ASP A 223 -12.44 -10.42 18.62
C ASP A 223 -11.46 -9.34 19.13
N PRO A 224 -11.36 -9.14 20.46
CA PRO A 224 -10.52 -8.09 21.03
C PRO A 224 -9.02 -8.34 20.85
N ALA A 225 -8.61 -9.59 20.62
CA ALA A 225 -7.21 -9.97 20.54
C ALA A 225 -6.57 -9.66 19.19
N ARG A 226 -7.37 -9.68 18.11
CA ARG A 226 -6.85 -9.47 16.75
C ARG A 226 -6.65 -7.99 16.44
N PRO A 227 -5.51 -7.62 15.82
CA PRO A 227 -5.33 -6.29 15.26
C PRO A 227 -6.33 -6.00 14.14
N VAL A 228 -6.84 -4.78 14.11
CA VAL A 228 -7.69 -4.25 13.04
C VAL A 228 -6.92 -3.20 12.26
N ILE A 229 -6.83 -3.40 10.95
CA ILE A 229 -6.19 -2.53 9.99
C ILE A 229 -7.26 -1.66 9.32
N ILE A 230 -7.01 -0.35 9.21
CA ILE A 230 -7.79 0.55 8.35
C ILE A 230 -6.83 1.16 7.33
N SER A 231 -7.14 0.98 6.04
CA SER A 231 -6.27 1.36 4.95
C SER A 231 -6.71 2.64 4.22
N ARG A 232 -5.77 3.21 3.48
CA ARG A 232 -5.96 4.36 2.59
C ARG A 232 -5.14 4.20 1.32
N SER A 233 -5.56 4.84 0.23
CA SER A 233 -4.79 4.92 -1.01
C SER A 233 -3.70 5.98 -0.97
N ASN A 234 -2.63 5.78 -1.73
CA ASN A 234 -1.59 6.77 -1.94
C ASN A 234 -2.06 7.99 -2.76
N ASN A 235 -3.18 7.87 -3.46
CA ASN A 235 -3.72 8.93 -4.32
C ASN A 235 -4.29 10.10 -3.52
N TYR A 236 -4.63 9.87 -2.26
CA TYR A 236 -5.14 10.86 -1.34
C TYR A 236 -4.12 11.12 -0.25
N GLY A 237 -3.38 12.20 -0.43
CA GLY A 237 -2.41 12.66 0.56
C GLY A 237 -3.08 12.97 1.89
N GLY A 238 -2.30 12.90 2.96
CA GLY A 238 -2.72 13.24 4.29
C GLY A 238 -2.73 12.08 5.26
N LEU A 239 -2.78 12.43 6.54
CA LEU A 239 -2.87 11.48 7.63
C LEU A 239 -4.35 11.23 7.93
N PRO A 240 -4.80 9.99 8.16
CA PRO A 240 -6.15 9.72 8.63
C PRO A 240 -6.26 10.22 10.07
N LEU A 241 -6.81 11.42 10.22
CA LEU A 241 -7.05 12.04 11.52
C LEU A 241 -8.43 11.66 12.05
N GLY A 242 -8.54 11.50 13.37
CA GLY A 242 -9.81 11.22 14.05
C GLY A 242 -10.07 9.73 14.27
N LYS A 243 -11.30 9.43 14.75
CA LYS A 243 -11.71 8.06 15.09
C LYS A 243 -12.25 7.31 13.85
N PRO A 244 -12.16 5.97 13.86
CA PRO A 244 -11.46 5.18 14.87
C PRO A 244 -9.94 5.27 14.68
N THR A 245 -9.17 5.05 15.75
CA THR A 245 -7.72 4.80 15.63
C THR A 245 -7.53 3.30 15.51
N PRO A 246 -7.07 2.78 14.37
CA PRO A 246 -6.89 1.35 14.17
C PRO A 246 -5.72 0.81 15.00
N ASP A 247 -5.61 -0.52 15.10
CA ASP A 247 -4.43 -1.14 15.70
C ASP A 247 -3.21 -1.03 14.80
N LEU A 248 -3.42 -1.09 13.47
CA LEU A 248 -2.42 -0.86 12.43
C LEU A 248 -3.03 0.02 11.31
N PHE A 249 -2.25 0.92 10.78
CA PHE A 249 -2.64 1.63 9.57
C PHE A 249 -2.25 0.84 8.33
N GLY A 250 -3.12 0.82 7.32
CA GLY A 250 -2.80 0.29 6.00
C GLY A 250 -2.55 1.40 4.98
N ILE A 251 -1.71 1.16 3.99
CA ILE A 251 -1.56 2.05 2.85
C ILE A 251 -1.41 1.25 1.56
N SER A 252 -2.09 1.69 0.50
CA SER A 252 -1.89 1.17 -0.85
C SER A 252 -0.94 2.08 -1.61
N VAL A 253 -0.02 1.52 -2.38
CA VAL A 253 0.98 2.26 -3.14
C VAL A 253 0.99 1.79 -4.60
N TYR A 254 0.42 2.61 -5.47
CA TYR A 254 0.46 2.44 -6.91
C TYR A 254 1.48 3.42 -7.50
N ARG A 255 2.43 2.89 -8.26
CA ARG A 255 3.54 3.66 -8.81
C ARG A 255 3.27 4.21 -10.20
N ARG A 256 2.59 3.43 -11.03
CA ARG A 256 2.32 3.79 -12.41
C ARG A 256 0.90 3.43 -12.81
N SER A 257 0.16 4.42 -13.25
CA SER A 257 -1.25 4.29 -13.62
C SER A 257 -1.52 4.96 -14.97
N TRP A 258 -2.58 4.54 -15.64
CA TRP A 258 -3.12 5.24 -16.79
C TRP A 258 -4.01 6.39 -16.34
N ASP A 259 -3.73 7.59 -16.82
CA ASP A 259 -4.62 8.75 -16.64
C ASP A 259 -5.62 8.81 -17.80
N ALA A 260 -6.85 8.44 -17.54
CA ALA A 260 -7.93 8.45 -18.53
C ALA A 260 -8.56 9.84 -18.75
N ASN A 261 -8.40 10.75 -17.78
CA ASN A 261 -9.19 11.99 -17.73
C ASN A 261 -8.51 13.20 -18.38
N VAL A 262 -7.21 13.36 -18.15
CA VAL A 262 -6.50 14.59 -18.51
C VAL A 262 -5.46 14.33 -19.61
N THR A 263 -4.46 13.51 -19.32
CA THR A 263 -3.32 13.36 -20.22
C THR A 263 -3.46 12.22 -21.21
N ARG A 264 -4.31 11.23 -20.91
CA ARG A 264 -4.48 9.97 -21.66
C ARG A 264 -3.12 9.27 -21.88
N ARG A 265 -2.32 9.21 -20.81
CA ARG A 265 -0.97 8.63 -20.82
C ARG A 265 -0.71 7.90 -19.49
N TYR A 266 0.27 7.04 -19.50
CA TYR A 266 0.83 6.52 -18.27
C TYR A 266 1.61 7.63 -17.56
N PHE A 267 1.36 7.78 -16.27
CA PHE A 267 2.15 8.65 -15.41
C PHE A 267 2.67 7.88 -14.19
N GLU A 268 3.76 8.34 -13.63
CA GLU A 268 4.30 7.82 -12.38
C GLU A 268 4.04 8.83 -11.27
N TYR A 269 3.55 8.32 -10.12
CA TYR A 269 3.40 9.15 -8.94
C TYR A 269 4.76 9.67 -8.48
N PRO A 270 4.91 10.98 -8.26
CA PRO A 270 6.22 11.60 -8.03
C PRO A 270 6.75 11.39 -6.60
N PHE A 271 6.00 10.71 -5.75
CA PHE A 271 6.38 10.55 -4.34
C PHE A 271 7.51 9.53 -4.18
N PRO A 272 8.64 9.91 -3.55
CA PRO A 272 9.71 8.96 -3.25
C PRO A 272 9.36 8.04 -2.08
N ALA A 273 10.07 6.91 -1.92
CA ALA A 273 9.81 5.95 -0.86
C ALA A 273 9.87 6.58 0.55
N TRP A 274 10.79 7.52 0.80
CA TRP A 274 10.89 8.20 2.08
C TRP A 274 9.62 9.01 2.44
N TYR A 275 8.85 9.48 1.44
CA TYR A 275 7.58 10.16 1.71
C TYR A 275 6.57 9.23 2.40
N TYR A 276 6.50 7.97 1.97
CA TYR A 276 5.67 6.95 2.63
C TYR A 276 6.24 6.56 4.00
N GLY A 277 7.56 6.52 4.14
CA GLY A 277 8.22 6.39 5.45
C GLY A 277 7.91 7.56 6.38
N PHE A 278 7.80 8.80 5.86
CA PHE A 278 7.32 9.95 6.63
C PHE A 278 5.87 9.75 7.09
N LEU A 279 4.98 9.33 6.21
CA LEU A 279 3.57 9.12 6.55
C LEU A 279 3.43 8.06 7.68
N ALA A 280 4.14 6.94 7.55
CA ALA A 280 4.16 5.90 8.58
C ALA A 280 4.78 6.40 9.89
N GLY A 281 5.91 7.12 9.81
CA GLY A 281 6.58 7.70 10.96
C GLY A 281 5.75 8.75 11.69
N ALA A 282 5.05 9.61 10.95
CA ALA A 282 4.15 10.61 11.54
C ALA A 282 2.96 9.94 12.25
N GLN A 283 2.38 8.88 11.67
CA GLN A 283 1.35 8.09 12.32
C GLN A 283 1.85 7.42 13.61
N LYS A 284 3.06 6.84 13.56
CA LYS A 284 3.68 6.23 14.74
C LYS A 284 3.95 7.24 15.84
N LEU A 285 4.47 8.43 15.52
CA LEU A 285 4.71 9.50 16.48
C LEU A 285 3.42 10.03 17.13
N THR A 286 2.34 10.11 16.38
CA THR A 286 1.07 10.70 16.84
C THR A 286 0.15 9.71 17.54
N THR A 287 0.21 8.42 17.18
CA THR A 287 -0.73 7.40 17.65
C THR A 287 -0.06 6.21 18.35
N GLY A 288 1.25 6.06 18.23
CA GLY A 288 1.99 4.87 18.67
C GLY A 288 1.76 3.63 17.80
N LYS A 289 1.00 3.73 16.69
CA LYS A 289 0.63 2.59 15.84
C LYS A 289 1.51 2.48 14.61
N ASP A 290 1.79 1.23 14.21
CA ASP A 290 2.57 0.93 13.01
C ASP A 290 1.71 1.01 11.74
N THR A 291 2.39 1.06 10.59
CA THR A 291 1.77 1.07 9.26
C THR A 291 2.26 -0.12 8.45
N VAL A 292 1.32 -0.82 7.79
CA VAL A 292 1.59 -1.89 6.83
C VAL A 292 1.35 -1.38 5.41
N LEU A 293 2.15 -1.84 4.44
CA LEU A 293 1.94 -1.57 3.03
C LEU A 293 1.04 -2.68 2.49
N HIS A 294 -0.27 -2.44 2.51
CA HIS A 294 -1.31 -3.46 2.32
C HIS A 294 -1.63 -3.75 0.85
N GLU A 295 -1.27 -2.82 -0.05
CA GLU A 295 -1.30 -3.00 -1.50
C GLU A 295 -0.09 -2.34 -2.13
N LEU A 296 0.87 -3.12 -2.57
CA LEU A 296 1.95 -2.63 -3.39
C LEU A 296 1.74 -3.08 -4.83
N GLN A 297 1.65 -2.14 -5.76
CA GLN A 297 1.38 -2.44 -7.16
C GLN A 297 2.32 -3.50 -7.73
N GLY A 298 1.78 -4.65 -8.10
CA GLY A 298 2.47 -5.71 -8.83
C GLY A 298 1.76 -6.10 -10.14
N GLU A 299 0.64 -5.43 -10.44
CA GLU A 299 -0.22 -5.68 -11.60
C GLU A 299 -0.16 -4.54 -12.61
N ALA A 300 -0.33 -4.85 -13.88
CA ALA A 300 -0.45 -3.85 -14.93
C ALA A 300 -1.73 -3.00 -14.74
N TRP A 301 -1.66 -1.76 -15.19
CA TRP A 301 -2.79 -0.83 -15.20
C TRP A 301 -3.15 -0.50 -16.65
N PRO A 302 -4.03 -1.29 -17.30
CA PRO A 302 -4.39 -1.08 -18.70
C PRO A 302 -5.08 0.26 -18.95
N PRO A 303 -4.98 0.81 -20.17
CA PRO A 303 -5.69 2.03 -20.53
C PRO A 303 -7.21 1.85 -20.49
N ASN A 304 -7.91 2.93 -20.13
CA ASN A 304 -9.37 3.05 -20.26
C ASN A 304 -10.18 1.94 -19.54
N GLY A 305 -9.64 1.34 -18.49
CA GLY A 305 -10.32 0.28 -17.74
C GLY A 305 -10.44 -1.05 -18.48
N GLN A 306 -9.63 -1.27 -19.54
CA GLN A 306 -9.57 -2.58 -20.19
C GLN A 306 -9.17 -3.67 -19.21
N SER A 307 -9.78 -4.83 -19.32
CA SER A 307 -9.38 -6.00 -18.54
C SER A 307 -8.02 -6.54 -18.99
N ILE A 308 -7.32 -7.20 -18.08
CA ILE A 308 -5.97 -7.75 -18.33
C ILE A 308 -5.96 -8.77 -19.48
N ASP A 309 -6.97 -9.66 -19.53
CA ASP A 309 -7.12 -10.69 -20.54
C ASP A 309 -7.37 -10.13 -21.95
N GLN A 310 -7.93 -8.93 -22.06
CA GLN A 310 -8.16 -8.21 -23.32
C GLN A 310 -7.00 -7.29 -23.70
N THR A 311 -5.98 -7.18 -22.85
CA THR A 311 -4.85 -6.28 -23.05
C THR A 311 -3.63 -7.05 -23.56
N SER A 312 -3.04 -6.60 -24.67
CA SER A 312 -1.83 -7.25 -25.21
C SER A 312 -0.66 -7.22 -24.22
N LEU A 313 0.21 -8.22 -24.26
CA LEU A 313 1.40 -8.29 -23.43
C LEU A 313 2.29 -7.03 -23.58
N ALA A 314 2.40 -6.49 -24.80
CA ALA A 314 3.15 -5.27 -25.07
C ALA A 314 2.55 -4.05 -24.34
N GLU A 315 1.21 -3.97 -24.26
CA GLU A 315 0.54 -2.89 -23.54
C GLU A 315 0.68 -3.06 -22.02
N GLN A 316 0.49 -4.28 -21.51
CA GLN A 316 0.70 -4.61 -20.09
C GLN A 316 2.10 -4.19 -19.63
N ASN A 317 3.13 -4.45 -20.44
CA ASN A 317 4.53 -4.12 -20.15
C ASN A 317 4.79 -2.60 -20.05
N LYS A 318 3.92 -1.75 -20.57
CA LYS A 318 4.08 -0.29 -20.40
C LYS A 318 3.87 0.17 -18.96
N SER A 319 3.04 -0.54 -18.19
CA SER A 319 2.81 -0.24 -16.77
C SER A 319 3.47 -1.22 -15.82
N MET A 320 3.60 -2.52 -16.20
CA MET A 320 4.19 -3.56 -15.36
C MET A 320 4.98 -4.58 -16.19
N ASP A 321 6.28 -4.48 -16.18
CA ASP A 321 7.24 -5.47 -16.66
C ASP A 321 8.11 -5.98 -15.51
N ALA A 322 8.96 -6.97 -15.74
CA ALA A 322 9.83 -7.58 -14.72
C ALA A 322 10.74 -6.56 -14.02
N ARG A 323 11.28 -5.59 -14.77
CA ARG A 323 12.11 -4.52 -14.20
C ARG A 323 11.29 -3.63 -13.28
N ARG A 324 10.07 -3.25 -13.69
CA ARG A 324 9.17 -2.40 -12.89
C ARG A 324 8.71 -3.13 -11.64
N LEU A 325 8.36 -4.41 -11.73
CA LEU A 325 8.00 -5.21 -10.56
C LEU A 325 9.14 -5.22 -9.54
N LYS A 326 10.36 -5.49 -9.97
CA LYS A 326 11.54 -5.44 -9.10
C LYS A 326 11.74 -4.06 -8.46
N GLN A 327 11.65 -2.99 -9.27
CA GLN A 327 11.79 -1.62 -8.78
C GLN A 327 10.67 -1.25 -7.78
N THR A 328 9.46 -1.74 -7.99
CA THR A 328 8.33 -1.50 -7.08
C THR A 328 8.52 -2.25 -5.75
N ILE A 329 9.01 -3.49 -5.79
CA ILE A 329 9.35 -4.25 -4.58
C ILE A 329 10.47 -3.54 -3.79
N ASP A 330 11.54 -3.12 -4.46
CA ASP A 330 12.64 -2.38 -3.82
C ASP A 330 12.15 -1.05 -3.23
N PHE A 331 11.25 -0.38 -3.93
CA PHE A 331 10.60 0.83 -3.44
C PHE A 331 9.78 0.56 -2.17
N GLY A 332 8.97 -0.50 -2.14
CA GLY A 332 8.21 -0.90 -0.97
C GLY A 332 9.13 -1.16 0.23
N LYS A 333 10.21 -1.90 0.04
CA LYS A 333 11.22 -2.16 1.08
C LYS A 333 11.87 -0.87 1.60
N ALA A 334 12.12 0.09 0.72
CA ALA A 334 12.75 1.37 1.05
C ALA A 334 11.82 2.33 1.85
N THR A 335 10.51 2.05 1.96
CA THR A 335 9.60 2.82 2.81
C THR A 335 9.85 2.64 4.31
N GLY A 336 10.48 1.52 4.69
CA GLY A 336 10.71 1.11 6.08
C GLY A 336 9.56 0.32 6.70
N MET A 337 8.40 0.20 6.04
CA MET A 337 7.30 -0.65 6.50
C MET A 337 7.73 -2.11 6.45
N ARG A 338 7.32 -2.90 7.45
CA ARG A 338 7.83 -4.26 7.64
C ARG A 338 6.87 -5.37 7.22
N THR A 339 5.62 -5.03 6.94
CA THR A 339 4.66 -5.92 6.26
C THR A 339 4.30 -5.30 4.93
N ILE A 340 4.48 -6.05 3.84
CA ILE A 340 4.28 -5.60 2.47
C ILE A 340 3.52 -6.67 1.71
N ASP A 341 2.25 -6.39 1.36
CA ASP A 341 1.44 -7.25 0.52
C ASP A 341 1.43 -6.72 -0.91
N LEU A 342 1.90 -7.55 -1.84
CA LEU A 342 1.92 -7.24 -3.25
C LEU A 342 0.54 -7.51 -3.87
N TRP A 343 0.15 -6.63 -4.78
CA TRP A 343 -1.07 -6.75 -5.56
C TRP A 343 -0.78 -7.29 -6.95
N GLY A 344 -1.25 -8.53 -7.28
CA GLY A 344 -1.13 -9.08 -8.62
C GLY A 344 -0.57 -10.51 -8.72
N ALA A 345 -0.68 -11.33 -7.67
CA ALA A 345 -0.19 -12.71 -7.70
C ALA A 345 -0.87 -13.55 -8.80
N GLU A 346 -2.18 -13.42 -8.95
CA GLU A 346 -2.98 -14.08 -9.98
C GLU A 346 -2.56 -13.63 -11.39
N TYR A 347 -2.26 -12.32 -11.55
CA TYR A 347 -1.78 -11.74 -12.78
C TYR A 347 -0.39 -12.29 -13.18
N TRP A 348 0.53 -12.48 -12.22
CA TRP A 348 1.83 -13.08 -12.53
C TRP A 348 1.69 -14.54 -12.96
N TYR A 349 0.79 -15.29 -12.30
CA TYR A 349 0.50 -16.67 -12.66
C TYR A 349 -0.18 -16.74 -14.04
N TYR A 350 -1.13 -15.86 -14.34
CA TYR A 350 -1.76 -15.73 -15.64
C TYR A 350 -0.72 -15.48 -16.75
N ARG A 351 0.20 -14.55 -16.54
CA ARG A 351 1.26 -14.28 -17.50
C ARG A 351 2.12 -15.52 -17.76
N MET A 352 2.49 -16.21 -16.71
CA MET A 352 3.32 -17.42 -16.81
C MET A 352 2.57 -18.56 -17.50
N SER A 353 1.36 -18.89 -17.04
CA SER A 353 0.64 -20.09 -17.46
C SER A 353 -0.11 -19.93 -18.78
N THR A 354 -0.69 -18.75 -19.03
CA THR A 354 -1.55 -18.49 -20.18
C THR A 354 -0.82 -17.75 -21.29
N LEU A 355 -0.03 -16.73 -20.96
CA LEU A 355 0.71 -15.95 -21.97
C LEU A 355 2.13 -16.45 -22.20
N HIS A 356 2.54 -17.53 -21.53
CA HIS A 356 3.88 -18.13 -21.61
C HIS A 356 5.02 -17.13 -21.33
N ASP A 357 4.74 -16.13 -20.47
CA ASP A 357 5.73 -15.15 -20.02
C ASP A 357 5.97 -15.26 -18.51
N PRO A 358 6.99 -16.02 -18.09
CA PRO A 358 7.32 -16.23 -16.68
C PRO A 358 8.07 -15.05 -16.05
N SER A 359 8.28 -13.95 -16.75
CA SER A 359 9.19 -12.87 -16.33
C SER A 359 8.82 -12.26 -14.98
N LEU A 360 7.52 -12.00 -14.72
CA LEU A 360 7.05 -11.47 -13.44
C LEU A 360 7.11 -12.54 -12.34
N TRP A 361 6.69 -13.77 -12.65
CA TRP A 361 6.73 -14.90 -11.73
C TRP A 361 8.15 -15.15 -11.21
N ASN A 362 9.14 -15.12 -12.09
CA ASN A 362 10.53 -15.29 -11.74
C ASN A 362 11.05 -14.18 -10.81
N VAL A 363 10.64 -12.93 -11.03
CA VAL A 363 10.98 -11.82 -10.11
C VAL A 363 10.33 -12.06 -8.75
N ALA A 364 9.04 -12.40 -8.70
CA ALA A 364 8.36 -12.69 -7.45
C ALA A 364 9.05 -13.86 -6.72
N LYS A 365 9.31 -14.95 -7.40
CA LYS A 365 10.01 -16.13 -6.82
C LYS A 365 11.35 -15.75 -6.18
N GLN A 366 12.16 -14.95 -6.87
CA GLN A 366 13.43 -14.48 -6.31
C GLN A 366 13.28 -13.61 -5.08
N GLU A 367 12.19 -12.86 -4.97
CA GLU A 367 11.98 -11.95 -3.84
C GLU A 367 11.35 -12.63 -2.61
N PHE A 368 10.55 -13.66 -2.80
CA PHE A 368 9.92 -14.43 -1.71
C PHE A 368 10.82 -15.54 -1.15
N THR A 369 11.83 -16.02 -1.91
CA THR A 369 12.74 -17.09 -1.46
C THR A 369 14.02 -16.57 -0.80
N LYS A 370 14.18 -15.26 -0.65
CA LYS A 370 15.28 -14.62 0.09
C LYS A 370 15.03 -14.62 1.57
#